data_408c29776db5360054cd6a3e8fa76f55
#
_entry.id   408c29776db5360054cd6a3e8fa76f55
#
_cell.length_a   1.000
_cell.length_b   1.000
_cell.length_c   1.000
_cell.angle_alpha   90.00
_cell.angle_beta   90.00
_cell.angle_gamma   90.00
#
_symmetry.space_group_name_H-M   'P 1'
#
loop_
_entity.id
_entity.type
_entity.pdbx_description
1 polymer ?
#
loop_
_entity_poly.entity_id
_entity_poly.type
_entity_poly.pdbx_seq_one_letter_code
_entity_poly.pdbx_strand_id
1 'polypeptide(L)'
;MNFNDYKYERIDIDAVKKQFEELIDSFKKADNAEKQYEIMDKVINLRNYIDTMTTLVSIRHSINTADDFYDKENDYCDEISPLLYGFTTDFYEALVTSKFRKELEDKYGK
;
A
#
# COMPACT_ATOMS: atom_id res chain seq x y z
N MET A 1 -20.53 -3.41 6.27
CA MET A 1 -20.31 -2.16 5.51
C MET A 1 -20.39 -2.46 4.04
N ASN A 2 -21.06 -1.62 3.30
CA ASN A 2 -21.35 -1.81 1.88
C ASN A 2 -20.41 -0.91 1.08
N PHE A 3 -20.11 -1.25 -0.17
CA PHE A 3 -19.25 -0.42 -1.03
C PHE A 3 -19.72 1.01 -1.19
N ASN A 4 -21.03 1.23 -1.15
CA ASN A 4 -21.59 2.58 -1.28
C ASN A 4 -21.24 3.47 -0.08
N ASP A 5 -20.85 2.88 1.04
CA ASP A 5 -20.46 3.61 2.24
C ASP A 5 -19.02 4.10 2.20
N TYR A 6 -18.20 3.56 1.28
CA TYR A 6 -16.80 3.99 1.14
C TYR A 6 -16.71 5.26 0.32
N LYS A 7 -16.00 6.22 0.87
CA LYS A 7 -15.69 7.45 0.15
C LYS A 7 -14.40 7.27 -0.64
N TYR A 8 -14.47 7.46 -1.95
CA TYR A 8 -13.29 7.40 -2.78
C TYR A 8 -12.45 8.65 -2.64
N GLU A 9 -11.15 8.47 -2.48
CA GLU A 9 -10.17 9.54 -2.53
C GLU A 9 -9.08 9.14 -3.52
N ARG A 10 -8.72 10.05 -4.42
CA ARG A 10 -7.64 9.78 -5.35
C ARG A 10 -6.34 9.61 -4.57
N ILE A 11 -5.59 8.54 -4.89
CA ILE A 11 -4.29 8.30 -4.26
C ILE A 11 -3.31 9.40 -4.68
N ASP A 12 -2.75 10.10 -3.70
CA ASP A 12 -1.67 11.05 -3.94
C ASP A 12 -0.35 10.26 -3.98
N ILE A 13 0.13 9.98 -5.18
CA ILE A 13 1.31 9.12 -5.37
C ILE A 13 2.57 9.72 -4.74
N ASP A 14 2.70 11.04 -4.73
CA ASP A 14 3.86 11.70 -4.12
C ASP A 14 3.84 11.55 -2.59
N ALA A 15 2.66 11.68 -1.98
CA ALA A 15 2.50 11.49 -0.54
C ALA A 15 2.73 10.01 -0.16
N VAL A 16 2.23 9.08 -0.96
CA VAL A 16 2.43 7.64 -0.74
C VAL A 16 3.91 7.29 -0.86
N LYS A 17 4.59 7.82 -1.87
CA LYS A 17 6.03 7.62 -2.05
C LYS A 17 6.80 8.06 -0.81
N LYS A 18 6.50 9.25 -0.30
CA LYS A 18 7.15 9.78 0.89
C LYS A 18 6.89 8.88 2.10
N GLN A 19 5.66 8.43 2.28
CA GLN A 19 5.29 7.54 3.39
C GLN A 19 6.05 6.22 3.32
N PHE A 20 6.13 5.60 2.14
CA PHE A 20 6.90 4.35 1.96
C PHE A 20 8.39 4.55 2.23
N GLU A 21 8.96 5.64 1.74
CA GLU A 21 10.38 5.93 1.96
C GLU A 21 10.68 6.11 3.46
N GLU A 22 9.83 6.84 4.17
CA GLU A 22 9.98 7.04 5.61
C GLU A 22 9.82 5.72 6.38
N LEU A 23 8.84 4.90 5.99
CA LEU A 23 8.61 3.62 6.65
C LEU A 23 9.75 2.64 6.40
N ILE A 24 10.26 2.58 5.18
CA ILE A 24 11.40 1.71 4.84
C ILE A 24 12.64 2.15 5.61
N ASP A 25 12.92 3.44 5.67
CA ASP A 25 14.06 3.98 6.39
C ASP A 25 13.95 3.67 7.89
N SER A 26 12.78 3.91 8.48
CA SER A 26 12.52 3.59 9.89
C SER A 26 12.66 2.10 10.16
N PHE A 27 12.19 1.25 9.23
CA PHE A 27 12.31 -0.19 9.36
C PHE A 27 13.77 -0.62 9.40
N LYS A 28 14.61 -0.07 8.52
CA LYS A 28 16.03 -0.40 8.47
C LYS A 28 16.78 0.08 9.71
N LYS A 29 16.32 1.18 10.31
CA LYS A 29 16.95 1.77 11.51
C LYS A 29 16.44 1.17 12.81
N ALA A 30 15.37 0.37 12.78
CA ALA A 30 14.81 -0.23 13.99
C ALA A 30 15.84 -1.13 14.66
N ASP A 31 15.98 -0.97 15.98
CA ASP A 31 16.98 -1.70 16.76
C ASP A 31 16.43 -2.93 17.48
N ASN A 32 15.13 -3.21 17.32
CA ASN A 32 14.52 -4.44 17.84
C ASN A 32 13.34 -4.87 16.97
N ALA A 33 12.90 -6.11 17.18
CA ALA A 33 11.83 -6.70 16.36
C ALA A 33 10.49 -6.01 16.60
N GLU A 34 10.20 -5.57 17.83
CA GLU A 34 8.93 -4.92 18.15
C GLU A 34 8.72 -3.64 17.36
N LYS A 35 9.78 -2.84 17.21
CA LYS A 35 9.72 -1.63 16.38
C LYS A 35 9.44 -1.97 14.91
N GLN A 36 10.03 -3.06 14.42
CA GLN A 36 9.75 -3.52 13.06
C GLN A 36 8.32 -4.00 12.91
N TYR A 37 7.74 -4.63 13.94
CA TYR A 37 6.33 -5.02 13.93
C TYR A 37 5.41 -3.80 13.80
N GLU A 38 5.68 -2.74 14.55
CA GLU A 38 4.89 -1.51 14.46
C GLU A 38 4.92 -0.92 13.05
N ILE A 39 6.09 -0.93 12.42
CA ILE A 39 6.24 -0.42 11.06
C ILE A 39 5.54 -1.33 10.06
N MET A 40 5.62 -2.65 10.22
CA MET A 40 4.89 -3.62 9.40
C MET A 40 3.40 -3.34 9.42
N ASP A 41 2.84 -3.08 10.60
CA ASP A 41 1.42 -2.79 10.73
C ASP A 41 1.05 -1.51 9.97
N LYS A 42 1.89 -0.50 10.01
CA LYS A 42 1.68 0.74 9.25
C LYS A 42 1.72 0.49 7.74
N VAL A 43 2.66 -0.33 7.29
CA VAL A 43 2.76 -0.69 5.87
C VAL A 43 1.53 -1.47 5.41
N ILE A 44 1.09 -2.43 6.22
CA ILE A 44 -0.10 -3.22 5.92
C ILE A 44 -1.33 -2.30 5.81
N ASN A 45 -1.50 -1.37 6.75
CA ASN A 45 -2.61 -0.43 6.72
C ASN A 45 -2.56 0.48 5.50
N LEU A 46 -1.38 0.95 5.12
CA LEU A 46 -1.21 1.79 3.92
C LEU A 46 -1.55 1.00 2.65
N ARG A 47 -1.09 -0.24 2.55
CA ARG A 47 -1.42 -1.12 1.41
C ARG A 47 -2.90 -1.40 1.33
N ASN A 48 -3.54 -1.66 2.47
CA ASN A 48 -4.98 -1.90 2.52
C ASN A 48 -5.76 -0.67 2.06
N TYR A 49 -5.33 0.52 2.45
CA TYR A 49 -5.94 1.76 1.99
C TYR A 49 -5.82 1.90 0.47
N ILE A 50 -4.62 1.67 -0.07
CA ILE A 50 -4.37 1.75 -1.51
C ILE A 50 -5.24 0.72 -2.25
N ASP A 51 -5.27 -0.52 -1.79
CA ASP A 51 -6.06 -1.58 -2.40
C ASP A 51 -7.55 -1.26 -2.38
N THR A 52 -8.04 -0.68 -1.28
CA THR A 52 -9.44 -0.26 -1.16
C THR A 52 -9.77 0.80 -2.19
N MET A 53 -8.93 1.83 -2.32
CA MET A 53 -9.19 2.92 -3.27
C MET A 53 -9.14 2.44 -4.72
N THR A 54 -8.17 1.61 -5.08
CA THR A 54 -8.07 1.09 -6.45
C THR A 54 -9.22 0.13 -6.77
N THR A 55 -9.64 -0.67 -5.79
CA THR A 55 -10.78 -1.57 -5.96
C THR A 55 -12.09 -0.80 -6.15
N LEU A 56 -12.30 0.28 -5.41
CA LEU A 56 -13.47 1.14 -5.58
C LEU A 56 -13.56 1.71 -7.00
N VAL A 57 -12.42 2.15 -7.54
CA VAL A 57 -12.37 2.67 -8.92
C VAL A 57 -12.77 1.56 -9.91
N SER A 58 -12.17 0.38 -9.77
CA SER A 58 -12.47 -0.74 -10.66
C SER A 58 -13.94 -1.14 -10.63
N ILE A 59 -14.52 -1.24 -9.43
CA ILE A 59 -15.91 -1.66 -9.27
C ILE A 59 -16.85 -0.60 -9.85
N ARG A 60 -16.64 0.66 -9.50
CA ARG A 60 -17.51 1.75 -9.95
C ARG A 60 -17.40 1.98 -11.46
N HIS A 61 -16.20 1.84 -12.01
CA HIS A 61 -16.00 1.90 -13.45
C HIS A 61 -16.73 0.76 -14.17
N SER A 62 -16.69 -0.46 -13.60
CA SER A 62 -17.37 -1.63 -14.17
C SER A 62 -18.90 -1.48 -14.12
N ILE A 63 -19.44 -0.84 -13.09
CA ILE A 63 -20.89 -0.63 -12.96
C ILE A 63 -21.37 0.43 -13.93
N ASN A 64 -20.60 1.48 -14.16
CA ASN A 64 -20.98 2.58 -15.06
C ASN A 64 -19.79 2.99 -15.92
N THR A 65 -19.61 2.28 -17.03
CA THR A 65 -18.51 2.53 -17.97
C THR A 65 -18.66 3.86 -18.73
N ALA A 66 -19.84 4.47 -18.68
CA ALA A 66 -20.07 5.77 -19.30
C ALA A 66 -19.68 6.95 -18.41
N ASP A 67 -19.30 6.70 -17.17
CA ASP A 67 -18.89 7.75 -16.24
C ASP A 67 -17.44 8.14 -16.53
N ASP A 68 -17.24 9.34 -17.06
CA ASP A 68 -15.91 9.86 -17.38
C ASP A 68 -15.01 10.00 -16.18
N PHE A 69 -15.56 10.28 -14.99
CA PHE A 69 -14.77 10.44 -13.78
C PHE A 69 -14.02 9.16 -13.45
N TYR A 70 -14.74 8.02 -13.35
CA TYR A 70 -14.09 6.76 -13.01
C TYR A 70 -13.29 6.18 -14.15
N ASP A 71 -13.59 6.53 -15.38
CA ASP A 71 -12.75 6.16 -16.53
C ASP A 71 -11.35 6.79 -16.39
N LYS A 72 -11.30 8.08 -16.07
CA LYS A 72 -10.04 8.79 -15.84
C LYS A 72 -9.32 8.29 -14.59
N GLU A 73 -10.07 7.99 -13.51
CA GLU A 73 -9.48 7.46 -12.29
C GLU A 73 -8.91 6.07 -12.50
N ASN A 74 -9.56 5.24 -13.30
CA ASN A 74 -9.04 3.93 -13.66
C ASN A 74 -7.72 4.05 -14.41
N ASP A 75 -7.62 4.98 -15.36
CA ASP A 75 -6.37 5.24 -16.09
C ASP A 75 -5.27 5.71 -15.15
N TYR A 76 -5.60 6.58 -14.19
CA TYR A 76 -4.65 7.04 -13.19
C TYR A 76 -4.14 5.89 -12.33
N CYS A 77 -5.03 5.00 -11.88
CA CYS A 77 -4.64 3.82 -11.10
C CYS A 77 -3.70 2.91 -11.89
N ASP A 78 -3.98 2.70 -13.17
CA ASP A 78 -3.11 1.92 -14.05
C ASP A 78 -1.74 2.58 -14.20
N GLU A 79 -1.70 3.90 -14.30
CA GLU A 79 -0.45 4.65 -14.43
C GLU A 79 0.43 4.52 -13.20
N ILE A 80 -0.15 4.55 -12.00
CA ILE A 80 0.63 4.50 -10.75
C ILE A 80 0.93 3.08 -10.28
N SER A 81 0.28 2.04 -10.84
CA SER A 81 0.47 0.66 -10.41
C SER A 81 1.92 0.20 -10.40
N PRO A 82 2.74 0.46 -11.45
CA PRO A 82 4.14 0.06 -11.41
C PRO A 82 4.92 0.73 -10.28
N LEU A 83 4.60 1.99 -9.96
CA LEU A 83 5.24 2.72 -8.86
C LEU A 83 4.88 2.09 -7.51
N LEU A 84 3.61 1.76 -7.32
CA LEU A 84 3.14 1.10 -6.09
C LEU A 84 3.79 -0.26 -5.92
N TYR A 85 3.92 -1.02 -7.00
CA TYR A 85 4.59 -2.31 -6.98
C TYR A 85 6.07 -2.15 -6.60
N GLY A 86 6.74 -1.12 -7.13
CA GLY A 86 8.12 -0.82 -6.79
C GLY A 86 8.32 -0.55 -5.31
N PHE A 87 7.43 0.22 -4.69
CA PHE A 87 7.49 0.50 -3.26
C PHE A 87 7.34 -0.78 -2.44
N THR A 88 6.43 -1.66 -2.83
CA THR A 88 6.22 -2.95 -2.16
C THR A 88 7.47 -3.83 -2.28
N THR A 89 8.10 -3.84 -3.45
CA THR A 89 9.33 -4.61 -3.69
C THR A 89 10.47 -4.09 -2.82
N ASP A 90 10.63 -2.77 -2.75
CA ASP A 90 11.67 -2.15 -1.92
C ASP A 90 11.49 -2.50 -0.45
N PHE A 91 10.25 -2.48 0.04
CA PHE A 91 9.97 -2.88 1.42
C PHE A 91 10.24 -4.37 1.63
N TYR A 92 9.87 -5.21 0.68
CA TYR A 92 10.12 -6.64 0.75
C TYR A 92 11.63 -6.94 0.85
N GLU A 93 12.45 -6.22 0.08
CA GLU A 93 13.91 -6.37 0.17
C GLU A 93 14.42 -5.98 1.57
N ALA A 94 13.90 -4.91 2.16
CA ALA A 94 14.25 -4.50 3.51
C ALA A 94 13.85 -5.59 4.52
N LEU A 95 12.68 -6.20 4.30
CA LEU A 95 12.17 -7.26 5.17
C LEU A 95 13.07 -8.50 5.15
N VAL A 96 13.43 -8.99 3.95
CA VAL A 96 14.20 -10.23 3.83
C VAL A 96 15.66 -10.07 4.24
N THR A 97 16.16 -8.83 4.26
CA THR A 97 17.52 -8.53 4.72
C THR A 97 17.58 -8.08 6.17
N SER A 98 16.44 -8.04 6.85
CA SER A 98 16.38 -7.64 8.26
C SER A 98 17.07 -8.66 9.14
N LYS A 99 17.82 -8.18 10.13
CA LYS A 99 18.42 -9.05 11.17
C LYS A 99 17.38 -9.69 12.09
N PHE A 100 16.13 -9.18 12.04
CA PHE A 100 14.99 -9.73 12.79
C PHE A 100 14.07 -10.56 11.90
N ARG A 101 14.54 -11.00 10.75
CA ARG A 101 13.72 -11.71 9.77
C ARG A 101 13.00 -12.93 10.38
N LYS A 102 13.69 -13.68 11.22
CA LYS A 102 13.10 -14.86 11.84
C LYS A 102 11.90 -14.52 12.71
N GLU A 103 12.02 -13.47 13.51
CA GLU A 103 10.94 -12.99 14.37
C GLU A 103 9.75 -12.50 13.53
N LEU A 104 10.05 -11.84 12.43
CA LEU A 104 9.02 -11.36 11.51
C LEU A 104 8.30 -12.52 10.83
N GLU A 105 9.04 -13.55 10.40
CA GLU A 105 8.45 -14.74 9.81
C GLU A 105 7.54 -15.47 10.81
N ASP A 106 7.97 -15.59 12.07
CA ASP A 106 7.19 -16.24 13.11
C ASP A 106 5.89 -15.51 13.38
N LYS A 107 5.91 -14.16 13.37
CA LYS A 107 4.72 -13.36 13.64
C LYS A 107 3.76 -13.26 12.46
N TYR A 108 4.29 -13.11 11.25
CA TYR A 108 3.48 -12.83 10.05
C TYR A 108 3.37 -14.01 9.09
N GLY A 109 4.05 -15.13 9.37
CA GLY A 109 3.95 -16.34 8.57
C GLY A 109 4.68 -16.29 7.24
N LYS A 110 5.72 -15.49 7.14
CA LYS A 110 6.48 -15.34 5.90
C LYS A 110 7.88 -15.92 6.01
#